data_f74e25d4f0c0a3bb933d84daade44322
#
_entry.id   f74e25d4f0c0a3bb933d84daade44322
#
_cell.length_a   1.000
_cell.length_b   1.000
_cell.length_c   1.000
_cell.angle_alpha   90.00
_cell.angle_beta   90.00
_cell.angle_gamma   90.00
#
_symmetry.space_group_name_H-M   'P 1'
#
loop_
_entity.id
_entity.type
_entity.pdbx_description
1 polymer ?
#
loop_
_entity_poly.entity_id
_entity_poly.type
_entity_poly.pdbx_seq_one_letter_code
_entity_poly.pdbx_strand_id
1 'polypeptide(L)'
;MDHKAHGARKILEIKNHNEISVNNITYKVDSLDCDINLLDWIRDNTPFKGTKEGCNEGDCGACSVLVYDKNDKFPKPINSCLVRLGQLYKKNVITVEGLGSSKKLNPVQKSFVKNHASQCGYCTPGFVVAGTSIFYENEKIDYETIHDALSGNLCRCTGYVPIIRALMDVKNFVPPKLIYNDVITSPKIKIGNSTYFHPKNLKELKNILFKLDHFQFIAGGTDLNLEREIYDLKESNLVCLENVNELKKVSIDKNKIILGSCVSLEEFLKIAKNKIPQIIEIIKRFGSPLIRNQATIGGNICTSSPIGDIAPILLTLSSEIITFSTKGQRKIPIEKFFKSYRKNILYKDEIIEKIIIHLPKKNQKLLSWKFSKRYDQDISTLSVCILYLSLIHI
;
A
#
# COMPACT_ATOMS: atom_id res chain seq x y z
N MET A 1 10.67 -66.50 -20.40
CA MET A 1 11.17 -66.23 -19.01
C MET A 1 11.17 -64.73 -18.82
N ASP A 2 10.26 -64.27 -17.99
CA ASP A 2 9.85 -62.89 -17.86
C ASP A 2 10.83 -62.01 -17.10
N HIS A 3 11.27 -60.91 -17.69
CA HIS A 3 11.84 -59.81 -16.94
C HIS A 3 10.83 -58.63 -16.87
N LYS A 4 10.09 -58.59 -15.75
CA LYS A 4 9.28 -57.45 -15.37
C LYS A 4 10.21 -56.31 -14.91
N ALA A 5 10.32 -55.26 -15.71
CA ALA A 5 10.90 -54.01 -15.33
C ALA A 5 9.87 -53.24 -14.47
N HIS A 6 10.14 -53.16 -13.15
CA HIS A 6 9.45 -52.26 -12.24
C HIS A 6 9.99 -50.83 -12.44
N GLY A 7 9.27 -50.05 -13.22
CA GLY A 7 9.46 -48.61 -13.32
C GLY A 7 8.99 -47.94 -12.01
N ALA A 8 9.93 -47.61 -11.14
CA ALA A 8 9.66 -46.77 -10.00
C ALA A 8 9.28 -45.36 -10.50
N ARG A 9 7.99 -45.03 -10.48
CA ARG A 9 7.52 -43.65 -10.59
C ARG A 9 8.12 -42.87 -9.40
N LYS A 10 9.14 -42.04 -9.65
CA LYS A 10 9.53 -40.99 -8.76
C LYS A 10 8.33 -40.08 -8.57
N ILE A 11 7.64 -40.24 -7.45
CA ILE A 11 6.69 -39.25 -6.95
C ILE A 11 7.57 -38.04 -6.64
N LEU A 12 7.55 -37.03 -7.50
CA LEU A 12 8.06 -35.70 -7.20
C LEU A 12 7.21 -35.21 -6.01
N GLU A 13 7.72 -35.32 -4.80
CA GLU A 13 7.23 -34.55 -3.67
C GLU A 13 7.36 -33.07 -4.07
N ILE A 14 6.24 -32.47 -4.46
CA ILE A 14 6.13 -31.02 -4.58
C ILE A 14 6.26 -30.52 -3.14
N LYS A 15 7.48 -30.23 -2.72
CA LYS A 15 7.74 -29.49 -1.48
C LYS A 15 7.09 -28.13 -1.69
N ASN A 16 5.92 -27.93 -1.11
CA ASN A 16 5.26 -26.63 -1.01
C ASN A 16 6.12 -25.74 -0.11
N HIS A 17 7.09 -25.06 -0.67
CA HIS A 17 7.84 -24.01 0.01
C HIS A 17 7.33 -22.65 -0.50
N ASN A 18 7.37 -21.65 0.37
CA ASN A 18 6.99 -20.29 0.04
C ASN A 18 8.25 -19.47 -0.23
N GLU A 19 8.17 -18.67 -1.28
CA GLU A 19 9.28 -17.85 -1.76
C GLU A 19 8.85 -16.39 -1.89
N ILE A 20 9.83 -15.50 -1.72
CA ILE A 20 9.73 -14.08 -2.08
C ILE A 20 10.88 -13.72 -3.02
N SER A 21 10.67 -12.73 -3.88
CA SER A 21 11.70 -12.21 -4.78
C SER A 21 12.15 -10.84 -4.33
N VAL A 22 13.46 -10.68 -4.10
CA VAL A 22 14.09 -9.39 -3.83
C VAL A 22 15.24 -9.17 -4.80
N ASN A 23 15.21 -8.08 -5.57
CA ASN A 23 16.19 -7.75 -6.61
C ASN A 23 16.41 -8.90 -7.62
N ASN A 24 15.33 -9.57 -8.02
CA ASN A 24 15.32 -10.75 -8.89
C ASN A 24 16.02 -12.01 -8.32
N ILE A 25 16.33 -12.02 -7.03
CA ILE A 25 16.82 -13.20 -6.33
C ILE A 25 15.69 -13.78 -5.49
N THR A 26 15.47 -15.08 -5.60
CA THR A 26 14.43 -15.80 -4.88
C THR A 26 14.94 -16.32 -3.55
N TYR A 27 14.17 -16.10 -2.48
CA TYR A 27 14.46 -16.52 -1.11
C TYR A 27 13.30 -17.34 -0.56
N LYS A 28 13.62 -18.43 0.15
CA LYS A 28 12.65 -19.24 0.90
C LYS A 28 12.33 -18.58 2.23
N VAL A 29 11.05 -18.62 2.64
CA VAL A 29 10.57 -17.98 3.87
C VAL A 29 9.89 -18.93 4.87
N ASP A 30 9.85 -20.23 4.58
CA ASP A 30 9.12 -21.22 5.42
C ASP A 30 9.82 -21.55 6.76
N SER A 31 11.11 -21.25 6.90
CA SER A 31 11.92 -21.61 8.07
C SER A 31 12.06 -20.47 9.07
N LEU A 32 11.24 -19.44 8.98
CA LEU A 32 11.30 -18.32 9.93
C LEU A 32 10.60 -18.67 11.23
N ASP A 33 11.25 -18.37 12.34
CA ASP A 33 10.74 -18.66 13.70
C ASP A 33 9.66 -17.67 14.13
N CYS A 34 9.64 -16.46 13.54
CA CYS A 34 8.68 -15.42 13.87
C CYS A 34 8.16 -14.69 12.63
N ASP A 35 6.99 -14.09 12.79
CA ASP A 35 6.39 -13.18 11.78
C ASP A 35 7.01 -11.79 11.92
N ILE A 36 7.86 -11.43 10.97
CA ILE A 36 8.63 -10.18 10.96
C ILE A 36 8.22 -9.28 9.80
N ASN A 37 8.53 -7.99 9.89
CA ASN A 37 8.33 -7.07 8.80
C ASN A 37 9.39 -7.24 7.70
N LEU A 38 9.10 -6.71 6.51
CA LEU A 38 9.97 -6.82 5.34
C LEU A 38 11.32 -6.11 5.55
N LEU A 39 11.34 -5.00 6.28
CA LEU A 39 12.57 -4.25 6.56
C LEU A 39 13.58 -5.10 7.33
N ASP A 40 13.16 -5.66 8.46
CA ASP A 40 14.02 -6.48 9.31
C ASP A 40 14.46 -7.73 8.56
N TRP A 41 13.53 -8.37 7.86
CA TRP A 41 13.86 -9.55 7.08
C TRP A 41 14.89 -9.25 5.96
N ILE A 42 14.75 -8.15 5.20
CA ILE A 42 15.75 -7.76 4.18
C ILE A 42 17.11 -7.58 4.84
N ARG A 43 17.15 -6.90 5.96
CA ARG A 43 18.42 -6.58 6.63
C ARG A 43 19.10 -7.80 7.23
N ASP A 44 18.34 -8.77 7.75
CA ASP A 44 18.89 -9.93 8.44
C ASP A 44 19.16 -11.11 7.50
N ASN A 45 18.32 -11.31 6.49
CA ASN A 45 18.33 -12.51 5.67
C ASN A 45 18.85 -12.30 4.22
N THR A 46 19.25 -11.07 3.86
CA THR A 46 19.79 -10.77 2.53
C THR A 46 21.08 -9.96 2.62
N PRO A 47 21.89 -9.91 1.56
CA PRO A 47 23.06 -9.05 1.51
C PRO A 47 22.72 -7.55 1.34
N PHE A 48 21.44 -7.21 1.12
CA PHE A 48 20.97 -5.86 0.82
C PHE A 48 20.80 -5.05 2.10
N LYS A 49 21.78 -4.21 2.43
CA LYS A 49 21.82 -3.41 3.67
C LYS A 49 21.50 -1.93 3.45
N GLY A 50 21.19 -1.54 2.20
CA GLY A 50 20.86 -0.15 1.85
C GLY A 50 19.51 0.30 2.38
N THR A 51 18.52 -0.59 2.47
CA THR A 51 17.25 -0.33 3.15
C THR A 51 17.51 -0.13 4.65
N LYS A 52 17.14 1.05 5.21
CA LYS A 52 17.49 1.45 6.58
C LYS A 52 16.28 1.52 7.50
N GLU A 53 16.49 1.18 8.76
CA GLU A 53 15.53 1.44 9.82
C GLU A 53 15.75 2.87 10.37
N GLY A 54 14.73 3.72 10.28
CA GLY A 54 14.74 5.04 10.90
C GLY A 54 13.74 5.15 12.04
N CYS A 55 12.45 5.19 11.71
CA CYS A 55 11.36 5.30 12.69
C CYS A 55 10.67 3.96 13.01
N ASN A 56 10.70 3.01 12.10
CA ASN A 56 9.97 1.74 12.13
C ASN A 56 8.42 1.86 12.26
N GLU A 57 7.87 3.03 11.88
CA GLU A 57 6.45 3.36 12.00
C GLU A 57 5.86 4.01 10.74
N GLY A 58 6.62 4.02 9.62
CA GLY A 58 6.14 4.49 8.32
C GLY A 58 6.34 5.97 8.02
N ASP A 59 6.97 6.76 8.90
CA ASP A 59 7.05 8.23 8.75
C ASP A 59 8.31 8.72 8.04
N CYS A 60 9.46 8.06 8.22
CA CYS A 60 10.74 8.62 7.78
C CYS A 60 11.16 8.23 6.36
N GLY A 61 10.59 7.19 5.78
CA GLY A 61 10.90 6.70 4.43
C GLY A 61 12.31 6.13 4.22
N ALA A 62 13.15 6.00 5.26
CA ALA A 62 14.48 5.40 5.14
C ALA A 62 14.41 3.91 4.72
N CYS A 63 13.29 3.26 4.97
CA CYS A 63 12.98 1.88 4.63
C CYS A 63 12.30 1.70 3.26
N SER A 64 12.23 2.73 2.43
CA SER A 64 11.52 2.66 1.13
C SER A 64 12.05 1.55 0.23
N VAL A 65 11.14 0.78 -0.34
CA VAL A 65 11.38 -0.22 -1.39
C VAL A 65 10.33 -0.07 -2.49
N LEU A 66 10.61 -0.60 -3.69
CA LEU A 66 9.59 -0.73 -4.73
C LEU A 66 8.99 -2.12 -4.67
N VAL A 67 7.67 -2.21 -4.79
CA VAL A 67 6.93 -3.48 -4.84
C VAL A 67 6.02 -3.49 -6.06
N TYR A 68 5.91 -4.65 -6.72
CA TYR A 68 5.04 -4.85 -7.87
C TYR A 68 4.61 -6.32 -8.00
N ASP A 69 3.45 -6.53 -8.57
CA ASP A 69 2.97 -7.84 -8.98
C ASP A 69 2.99 -7.99 -10.52
N LYS A 70 2.59 -9.14 -11.03
CA LYS A 70 2.59 -9.45 -12.47
C LYS A 70 1.72 -8.49 -13.31
N ASN A 71 0.69 -7.91 -12.70
CA ASN A 71 -0.30 -7.07 -13.37
C ASN A 71 -0.03 -5.58 -13.18
N ASP A 72 0.89 -5.22 -12.30
CA ASP A 72 1.22 -3.82 -12.06
C ASP A 72 1.95 -3.25 -13.27
N LYS A 73 1.46 -2.11 -13.78
CA LYS A 73 2.12 -1.37 -14.87
C LYS A 73 3.43 -0.74 -14.41
N PHE A 74 3.46 -0.29 -13.16
CA PHE A 74 4.60 0.38 -12.55
C PHE A 74 4.83 -0.15 -11.14
N PRO A 75 6.09 -0.17 -10.64
CA PRO A 75 6.38 -0.55 -9.28
C PRO A 75 5.95 0.59 -8.34
N LYS A 76 5.45 0.22 -7.17
CA LYS A 76 4.94 1.15 -6.17
C LYS A 76 5.96 1.34 -5.05
N PRO A 77 6.40 2.56 -4.74
CA PRO A 77 7.22 2.82 -3.56
C PRO A 77 6.36 2.67 -2.30
N ILE A 78 6.86 1.92 -1.32
CA ILE A 78 6.20 1.67 -0.03
C ILE A 78 7.21 1.64 1.12
N ASN A 79 6.71 1.73 2.35
CA ASN A 79 7.51 1.56 3.57
C ASN A 79 7.63 0.08 3.93
N SER A 80 8.82 -0.51 3.84
CA SER A 80 9.02 -1.93 4.16
C SER A 80 8.82 -2.28 5.64
N CYS A 81 8.96 -1.31 6.55
CA CYS A 81 8.67 -1.50 7.97
C CYS A 81 7.18 -1.78 8.27
N LEU A 82 6.27 -1.34 7.38
CA LEU A 82 4.82 -1.57 7.51
C LEU A 82 4.30 -2.75 6.68
N VAL A 83 5.17 -3.61 6.17
CA VAL A 83 4.79 -4.79 5.38
C VAL A 83 5.28 -6.05 6.05
N ARG A 84 4.39 -6.99 6.35
CA ARG A 84 4.75 -8.33 6.79
C ARG A 84 5.06 -9.24 5.60
N LEU A 85 5.98 -10.18 5.78
CA LEU A 85 6.38 -11.09 4.68
C LEU A 85 5.21 -11.84 4.07
N GLY A 86 4.24 -12.25 4.88
CA GLY A 86 3.04 -12.94 4.39
C GLY A 86 2.18 -12.10 3.44
N GLN A 87 2.28 -10.77 3.44
CA GLN A 87 1.58 -9.88 2.51
C GLN A 87 2.25 -9.83 1.12
N LEU A 88 3.46 -10.38 0.96
CA LEU A 88 4.20 -10.36 -0.30
C LEU A 88 3.81 -11.51 -1.26
N TYR A 89 2.68 -12.16 -1.02
CA TYR A 89 2.17 -13.20 -1.90
C TYR A 89 2.17 -12.75 -3.37
N LYS A 90 2.98 -13.44 -4.21
CA LYS A 90 3.15 -13.11 -5.64
C LYS A 90 3.61 -11.68 -5.92
N LYS A 91 4.35 -11.06 -5.02
CA LYS A 91 4.93 -9.74 -5.22
C LYS A 91 6.45 -9.84 -5.33
N ASN A 92 7.03 -8.93 -6.10
CA ASN A 92 8.47 -8.75 -6.23
C ASN A 92 8.88 -7.45 -5.55
N VAL A 93 10.06 -7.44 -4.94
CA VAL A 93 10.62 -6.31 -4.21
C VAL A 93 11.90 -5.84 -4.87
N ILE A 94 12.08 -4.52 -4.99
CA ILE A 94 13.33 -3.89 -5.44
C ILE A 94 13.81 -2.96 -4.34
N THR A 95 15.03 -3.19 -3.85
CA THR A 95 15.74 -2.28 -2.95
C THR A 95 16.62 -1.31 -3.74
N VAL A 96 17.29 -0.38 -3.06
CA VAL A 96 18.22 0.55 -3.72
C VAL A 96 19.34 -0.15 -4.49
N GLU A 97 19.77 -1.33 -4.04
CA GLU A 97 20.78 -2.15 -4.73
C GLU A 97 20.25 -2.77 -6.04
N GLY A 98 18.94 -3.02 -6.12
CA GLY A 98 18.31 -3.50 -7.36
C GLY A 98 18.15 -2.42 -8.42
N LEU A 99 18.28 -1.14 -8.06
CA LEU A 99 18.21 -0.01 -8.98
C LEU A 99 19.53 0.27 -9.71
N GLY A 100 20.65 -0.20 -9.16
CA GLY A 100 21.97 -0.04 -9.73
C GLY A 100 23.05 -0.50 -8.77
N SER A 101 24.29 -0.62 -9.24
CA SER A 101 25.43 -1.07 -8.44
C SER A 101 26.51 -0.01 -8.39
N SER A 102 27.49 -0.17 -7.49
CA SER A 102 28.66 0.72 -7.40
C SER A 102 29.46 0.83 -8.73
N LYS A 103 29.42 -0.23 -9.55
CA LYS A 103 30.04 -0.25 -10.88
C LYS A 103 29.15 0.34 -11.99
N LYS A 104 27.83 0.32 -11.81
CA LYS A 104 26.84 0.78 -12.79
C LYS A 104 25.66 1.47 -12.08
N LEU A 105 25.89 2.70 -11.65
CA LEU A 105 24.85 3.55 -11.07
C LEU A 105 23.76 3.87 -12.10
N ASN A 106 22.51 3.89 -11.69
CA ASN A 106 21.43 4.42 -12.51
C ASN A 106 21.50 5.97 -12.58
N PRO A 107 20.77 6.63 -13.51
CA PRO A 107 20.82 8.08 -13.67
C PRO A 107 20.44 8.86 -12.39
N VAL A 108 19.50 8.39 -11.58
CA VAL A 108 19.14 9.02 -10.31
C VAL A 108 20.30 8.93 -9.32
N GLN A 109 20.89 7.76 -9.13
CA GLN A 109 22.06 7.56 -8.27
C GLN A 109 23.24 8.42 -8.71
N LYS A 110 23.54 8.49 -10.03
CA LYS A 110 24.60 9.37 -10.59
C LYS A 110 24.32 10.84 -10.27
N SER A 111 23.07 11.27 -10.43
CA SER A 111 22.68 12.66 -10.17
C SER A 111 22.78 13.02 -8.69
N PHE A 112 22.46 12.09 -7.78
CA PHE A 112 22.66 12.28 -6.33
C PHE A 112 24.13 12.51 -5.98
N VAL A 113 25.06 11.75 -6.59
CA VAL A 113 26.49 11.93 -6.41
C VAL A 113 26.93 13.28 -6.97
N LYS A 114 26.55 13.62 -8.21
CA LYS A 114 26.91 14.86 -8.90
C LYS A 114 26.43 16.11 -8.16
N ASN A 115 25.24 16.08 -7.57
CA ASN A 115 24.62 17.21 -6.90
C ASN A 115 24.87 17.25 -5.39
N HIS A 116 25.77 16.40 -4.86
CA HIS A 116 26.04 16.30 -3.43
C HIS A 116 24.78 16.14 -2.59
N ALA A 117 23.82 15.34 -3.09
CA ALA A 117 22.51 15.13 -2.50
C ALA A 117 22.51 14.19 -1.28
N SER A 118 23.69 13.92 -0.73
CA SER A 118 23.92 13.08 0.44
C SER A 118 24.98 13.67 1.32
N GLN A 119 24.77 13.66 2.66
CA GLN A 119 25.78 14.01 3.66
C GLN A 119 26.07 12.78 4.54
N CYS A 120 25.28 12.52 5.61
CA CYS A 120 25.50 11.30 6.40
C CYS A 120 25.15 10.01 5.66
N GLY A 121 24.32 10.08 4.60
CA GLY A 121 23.97 8.97 3.72
C GLY A 121 22.83 8.07 4.23
N TYR A 122 22.36 8.26 5.47
CA TYR A 122 21.38 7.33 6.07
C TYR A 122 20.04 7.32 5.35
N CYS A 123 19.48 8.46 5.01
CA CYS A 123 18.22 8.60 4.29
C CYS A 123 18.34 8.41 2.76
N THR A 124 19.56 8.49 2.23
CA THR A 124 19.82 8.51 0.77
C THR A 124 19.21 7.31 0.01
N PRO A 125 19.31 6.06 0.50
CA PRO A 125 18.67 4.93 -0.18
C PRO A 125 17.16 5.09 -0.36
N GLY A 126 16.46 5.55 0.67
CA GLY A 126 15.02 5.79 0.62
C GLY A 126 14.65 6.87 -0.41
N PHE A 127 15.38 8.00 -0.42
CA PHE A 127 15.17 9.05 -1.43
C PHE A 127 15.47 8.59 -2.86
N VAL A 128 16.48 7.77 -3.05
CA VAL A 128 16.80 7.20 -4.38
C VAL A 128 15.69 6.28 -4.84
N VAL A 129 15.14 5.44 -3.97
CA VAL A 129 14.02 4.54 -4.28
C VAL A 129 12.77 5.34 -4.64
N ALA A 130 12.34 6.26 -3.76
CA ALA A 130 11.18 7.12 -3.98
C ALA A 130 11.37 8.02 -5.23
N GLY A 131 12.56 8.63 -5.39
CA GLY A 131 12.88 9.44 -6.55
C GLY A 131 12.95 8.66 -7.87
N THR A 132 13.38 7.38 -7.85
CA THR A 132 13.40 6.56 -9.06
C THR A 132 11.98 6.15 -9.49
N SER A 133 11.05 5.97 -8.55
CA SER A 133 9.69 5.53 -8.87
C SER A 133 8.94 6.51 -9.78
N ILE A 134 9.20 7.82 -9.67
CA ILE A 134 8.51 8.83 -10.48
C ILE A 134 8.80 8.71 -11.98
N PHE A 135 9.97 8.19 -12.36
CA PHE A 135 10.34 8.00 -13.76
C PHE A 135 9.66 6.82 -14.43
N TYR A 136 9.07 5.90 -13.66
CA TYR A 136 8.22 4.83 -14.20
C TYR A 136 6.85 5.33 -14.63
N GLU A 137 6.29 6.31 -13.91
CA GLU A 137 4.88 6.69 -14.04
C GLU A 137 4.68 8.01 -14.78
N ASN A 138 5.60 8.97 -14.61
CA ASN A 138 5.39 10.34 -15.06
C ASN A 138 6.21 10.68 -16.31
N GLU A 139 5.54 11.20 -17.33
CA GLU A 139 6.19 11.72 -18.54
C GLU A 139 6.89 13.05 -18.27
N LYS A 140 6.35 13.87 -17.36
CA LYS A 140 6.91 15.15 -16.96
C LYS A 140 7.33 15.12 -15.51
N ILE A 141 8.60 15.39 -15.26
CA ILE A 141 9.19 15.51 -13.92
C ILE A 141 9.42 16.99 -13.64
N ASP A 142 8.59 17.58 -12.81
CA ASP A 142 8.70 18.95 -12.33
C ASP A 142 8.84 19.00 -10.79
N TYR A 143 8.96 20.21 -10.27
CA TYR A 143 9.14 20.42 -8.83
C TYR A 143 8.00 19.83 -7.99
N GLU A 144 6.74 20.00 -8.42
CA GLU A 144 5.58 19.51 -7.68
C GLU A 144 5.53 17.97 -7.65
N THR A 145 5.83 17.33 -8.79
CA THR A 145 5.91 15.87 -8.88
C THR A 145 6.99 15.31 -7.95
N ILE A 146 8.17 15.94 -7.93
CA ILE A 146 9.27 15.54 -7.06
C ILE A 146 8.90 15.77 -5.59
N HIS A 147 8.35 16.94 -5.26
CA HIS A 147 7.98 17.27 -3.90
C HIS A 147 6.95 16.29 -3.34
N ASP A 148 5.89 15.98 -4.10
CA ASP A 148 4.88 14.99 -3.69
C ASP A 148 5.51 13.61 -3.49
N ALA A 149 6.29 13.13 -4.45
CA ALA A 149 6.94 11.81 -4.38
C ALA A 149 7.87 11.65 -3.17
N LEU A 150 8.53 12.72 -2.76
CA LEU A 150 9.47 12.73 -1.64
C LEU A 150 8.84 13.09 -0.29
N SER A 151 7.56 13.45 -0.25
CA SER A 151 6.89 13.90 0.99
C SER A 151 6.92 12.86 2.12
N GLY A 152 7.12 11.57 1.78
CA GLY A 152 7.31 10.45 2.72
C GLY A 152 8.74 10.20 3.18
N ASN A 153 9.73 11.02 2.77
CA ASN A 153 11.14 10.79 3.06
C ASN A 153 11.73 11.97 3.86
N LEU A 154 12.35 11.69 5.00
CA LEU A 154 12.92 12.70 5.88
C LEU A 154 14.45 12.72 5.80
N CYS A 155 15.00 13.95 5.72
CA CYS A 155 16.43 14.20 5.80
C CYS A 155 16.73 15.32 6.79
N ARG A 156 17.65 15.09 7.74
CA ARG A 156 18.06 16.11 8.72
C ARG A 156 19.24 16.95 8.24
N CYS A 157 20.08 16.41 7.34
CA CYS A 157 21.38 16.99 7.05
C CYS A 157 21.37 17.99 5.88
N THR A 158 20.71 17.64 4.75
CA THR A 158 20.90 18.32 3.46
C THR A 158 20.04 19.57 3.26
N GLY A 159 18.97 19.74 4.04
CA GLY A 159 17.97 20.78 3.80
C GLY A 159 17.16 20.57 2.53
N TYR A 160 17.14 19.34 1.96
CA TYR A 160 16.37 18.87 0.79
C TYR A 160 16.74 19.47 -0.57
N VAL A 161 17.20 20.71 -0.66
CA VAL A 161 17.50 21.40 -1.92
C VAL A 161 18.42 20.59 -2.85
N PRO A 162 19.55 20.02 -2.38
CA PRO A 162 20.41 19.20 -3.24
C PRO A 162 19.71 17.93 -3.74
N ILE A 163 18.82 17.35 -2.95
CA ILE A 163 18.04 16.15 -3.31
C ILE A 163 17.06 16.48 -4.43
N ILE A 164 16.29 17.56 -4.28
CA ILE A 164 15.34 18.02 -5.31
C ILE A 164 16.09 18.38 -6.60
N ARG A 165 17.20 19.12 -6.49
CA ARG A 165 18.06 19.46 -7.63
C ARG A 165 18.57 18.20 -8.34
N ALA A 166 19.01 17.20 -7.60
CA ALA A 166 19.46 15.94 -8.17
C ALA A 166 18.39 15.27 -9.02
N LEU A 167 17.14 15.26 -8.59
CA LEU A 167 16.04 14.68 -9.38
C LEU A 167 15.65 15.55 -10.58
N MET A 168 15.68 16.89 -10.44
CA MET A 168 15.45 17.82 -11.55
C MET A 168 16.52 17.72 -12.64
N ASP A 169 17.75 17.35 -12.31
CA ASP A 169 18.88 17.22 -13.23
C ASP A 169 18.81 15.91 -14.04
N VAL A 170 18.01 14.93 -13.66
CA VAL A 170 17.87 13.68 -14.39
C VAL A 170 17.10 13.92 -15.68
N LYS A 171 17.78 13.79 -16.82
CA LYS A 171 17.19 13.96 -18.14
C LYS A 171 17.11 12.62 -18.87
N ASN A 172 16.03 12.44 -19.65
CA ASN A 172 15.86 11.31 -20.58
C ASN A 172 16.08 9.92 -19.92
N PHE A 173 15.74 9.78 -18.64
CA PHE A 173 15.83 8.51 -17.96
C PHE A 173 14.55 7.68 -18.19
N VAL A 174 14.70 6.58 -18.87
CA VAL A 174 13.68 5.54 -18.99
C VAL A 174 14.13 4.38 -18.09
N PRO A 175 13.42 4.12 -16.99
CA PRO A 175 13.75 2.99 -16.14
C PRO A 175 13.67 1.67 -16.90
N PRO A 176 14.47 0.67 -16.52
CA PRO A 176 14.41 -0.64 -17.16
C PRO A 176 13.05 -1.27 -16.97
N LYS A 177 12.60 -2.05 -17.96
CA LYS A 177 11.37 -2.83 -17.85
C LYS A 177 11.45 -3.76 -16.64
N LEU A 178 10.36 -3.84 -15.88
CA LEU A 178 10.24 -4.76 -14.76
C LEU A 178 10.32 -6.20 -15.24
N ILE A 179 11.14 -6.99 -14.56
CA ILE A 179 11.23 -8.44 -14.77
C ILE A 179 10.48 -9.08 -13.61
N TYR A 180 9.31 -9.64 -13.89
CA TYR A 180 8.55 -10.35 -12.87
C TYR A 180 9.11 -11.76 -12.69
N ASN A 181 9.59 -12.03 -11.48
CA ASN A 181 9.96 -13.38 -11.03
C ASN A 181 8.71 -14.09 -10.53
N ASP A 182 8.35 -15.17 -11.17
CA ASP A 182 7.22 -16.01 -10.72
C ASP A 182 7.70 -16.91 -9.57
N VAL A 183 7.41 -16.50 -8.35
CA VAL A 183 7.83 -17.18 -7.13
C VAL A 183 6.82 -18.26 -6.72
N ILE A 184 7.31 -19.36 -6.17
CA ILE A 184 6.47 -20.44 -5.65
C ILE A 184 5.84 -19.96 -4.34
N THR A 185 4.50 -19.83 -4.34
CA THR A 185 3.75 -19.42 -3.15
C THR A 185 2.44 -20.19 -3.03
N SER A 186 2.14 -20.64 -1.83
CA SER A 186 0.84 -21.23 -1.48
C SER A 186 -0.18 -20.13 -1.17
N PRO A 187 -1.46 -20.29 -1.50
CA PRO A 187 -2.52 -19.39 -1.03
C PRO A 187 -2.72 -19.42 0.50
N LYS A 188 -2.06 -20.34 1.19
CA LYS A 188 -1.94 -20.40 2.65
C LYS A 188 -0.46 -20.45 3.01
N ILE A 189 0.05 -19.39 3.63
CA ILE A 189 1.46 -19.24 4.00
C ILE A 189 1.55 -19.20 5.52
N LYS A 190 2.41 -20.05 6.10
CA LYS A 190 2.77 -20.00 7.52
C LYS A 190 4.13 -19.34 7.67
N ILE A 191 4.24 -18.32 8.51
CA ILE A 191 5.47 -17.62 8.86
C ILE A 191 5.49 -17.49 10.37
N GLY A 192 6.44 -18.15 11.03
CA GLY A 192 6.45 -18.23 12.48
C GLY A 192 5.10 -18.71 13.03
N ASN A 193 4.53 -17.94 13.92
CA ASN A 193 3.24 -18.22 14.56
C ASN A 193 2.03 -17.66 13.77
N SER A 194 2.25 -16.96 12.67
CA SER A 194 1.17 -16.39 11.85
C SER A 194 0.86 -17.25 10.64
N THR A 195 -0.43 -17.33 10.28
CA THR A 195 -0.89 -18.01 9.05
C THR A 195 -1.63 -17.01 8.18
N TYR A 196 -1.15 -16.80 6.96
CA TYR A 196 -1.74 -15.89 5.99
C TYR A 196 -2.57 -16.68 4.98
N PHE A 197 -3.80 -16.23 4.75
CA PHE A 197 -4.72 -16.79 3.76
C PHE A 197 -4.95 -15.77 2.65
N HIS A 198 -4.79 -16.18 1.39
CA HIS A 198 -4.89 -15.32 0.20
C HIS A 198 -6.05 -15.73 -0.71
N PRO A 199 -7.31 -15.43 -0.33
CA PRO A 199 -8.45 -15.68 -1.20
C PRO A 199 -8.38 -14.82 -2.47
N LYS A 200 -8.74 -15.37 -3.63
CA LYS A 200 -8.74 -14.68 -4.93
C LYS A 200 -10.07 -13.98 -5.25
N ASN A 201 -11.14 -14.40 -4.60
CA ASN A 201 -12.49 -13.91 -4.82
C ASN A 201 -13.35 -14.07 -3.54
N LEU A 202 -14.55 -13.45 -3.54
CA LEU A 202 -15.45 -13.48 -2.40
C LEU A 202 -15.93 -14.91 -2.05
N LYS A 203 -16.01 -15.82 -3.02
CA LYS A 203 -16.39 -17.20 -2.78
C LYS A 203 -15.30 -17.95 -1.99
N GLU A 204 -14.05 -17.81 -2.38
CA GLU A 204 -12.92 -18.37 -1.63
C GLU A 204 -12.82 -17.76 -0.24
N LEU A 205 -12.98 -16.43 -0.12
CA LEU A 205 -13.02 -15.73 1.16
C LEU A 205 -14.08 -16.34 2.09
N LYS A 206 -15.32 -16.49 1.60
CA LYS A 206 -16.41 -17.11 2.35
C LYS A 206 -16.07 -18.51 2.84
N ASN A 207 -15.46 -19.34 1.97
CA ASN A 207 -15.04 -20.70 2.33
C ASN A 207 -13.94 -20.74 3.40
N ILE A 208 -13.06 -19.75 3.42
CA ILE A 208 -12.01 -19.61 4.46
C ILE A 208 -12.67 -19.22 5.78
N LEU A 209 -13.56 -18.22 5.78
CA LEU A 209 -14.23 -17.72 6.97
C LEU A 209 -15.07 -18.78 7.68
N PHE A 210 -15.70 -19.71 6.93
CA PHE A 210 -16.42 -20.83 7.53
C PHE A 210 -15.52 -21.84 8.29
N LYS A 211 -14.21 -21.82 8.03
CA LYS A 211 -13.25 -22.78 8.63
C LYS A 211 -12.43 -22.17 9.77
N LEU A 212 -12.55 -20.87 10.01
CA LEU A 212 -11.73 -20.15 10.98
C LEU A 212 -12.60 -19.57 12.10
N ASP A 213 -12.35 -19.99 13.34
CA ASP A 213 -13.00 -19.41 14.51
C ASP A 213 -12.38 -18.08 14.93
N HIS A 214 -11.04 -17.99 14.80
CA HIS A 214 -10.25 -16.81 15.15
C HIS A 214 -9.41 -16.37 13.96
N PHE A 215 -9.61 -15.14 13.51
CA PHE A 215 -8.88 -14.53 12.41
C PHE A 215 -8.94 -13.01 12.49
N GLN A 216 -8.05 -12.36 11.75
CA GLN A 216 -8.03 -10.92 11.54
C GLN A 216 -7.92 -10.62 10.05
N PHE A 217 -8.69 -9.66 9.56
CA PHE A 217 -8.54 -9.19 8.20
C PHE A 217 -7.35 -8.26 8.07
N ILE A 218 -6.61 -8.40 6.98
CA ILE A 218 -5.54 -7.48 6.60
C ILE A 218 -5.72 -7.08 5.13
N ALA A 219 -5.66 -5.78 4.87
CA ALA A 219 -5.55 -5.21 3.54
C ALA A 219 -4.17 -4.54 3.40
N GLY A 220 -4.05 -3.24 3.20
CA GLY A 220 -2.74 -2.56 3.16
C GLY A 220 -1.88 -2.71 4.41
N GLY A 221 -2.49 -2.96 5.56
CA GLY A 221 -1.77 -3.25 6.80
C GLY A 221 -1.08 -2.06 7.47
N THR A 222 -1.17 -0.84 6.93
CA THR A 222 -0.43 0.34 7.40
C THR A 222 -0.77 0.76 8.84
N ASP A 223 -1.95 0.47 9.33
CA ASP A 223 -2.36 0.69 10.72
C ASP A 223 -2.19 -0.60 11.54
N LEU A 224 -2.65 -1.73 11.01
CA LEU A 224 -2.62 -3.01 11.69
C LEU A 224 -1.20 -3.49 12.02
N ASN A 225 -0.26 -3.34 11.07
CA ASN A 225 1.11 -3.80 11.29
C ASN A 225 1.83 -2.94 12.33
N LEU A 226 1.52 -1.66 12.41
CA LEU A 226 2.00 -0.80 13.49
C LEU A 226 1.44 -1.22 14.86
N GLU A 227 0.16 -1.53 14.94
CA GLU A 227 -0.46 -2.06 16.17
C GLU A 227 0.12 -3.41 16.59
N ARG A 228 0.47 -4.28 15.62
CA ARG A 228 1.09 -5.58 15.91
C ARG A 228 2.45 -5.44 16.57
N GLU A 229 3.25 -4.46 16.17
CA GLU A 229 4.53 -4.15 16.82
C GLU A 229 4.32 -3.68 18.27
N ILE A 230 3.31 -2.82 18.50
CA ILE A 230 3.03 -2.26 19.82
C ILE A 230 2.45 -3.30 20.78
N TYR A 231 1.57 -4.20 20.29
CA TYR A 231 0.80 -5.13 21.14
C TYR A 231 1.34 -6.56 21.14
N ASP A 232 2.47 -6.84 20.47
CA ASP A 232 3.11 -8.17 20.41
C ASP A 232 2.11 -9.31 20.09
N LEU A 233 1.36 -9.15 19.01
CA LEU A 233 0.34 -10.11 18.58
C LEU A 233 0.99 -11.37 18.02
N LYS A 234 1.18 -12.39 18.88
CA LYS A 234 2.05 -13.55 18.64
C LYS A 234 1.49 -14.61 17.68
N GLU A 235 0.19 -14.84 17.70
CA GLU A 235 -0.45 -15.87 16.88
C GLU A 235 -1.71 -15.35 16.23
N SER A 236 -1.82 -15.46 14.90
CA SER A 236 -3.05 -15.07 14.22
C SER A 236 -3.21 -15.73 12.86
N ASN A 237 -4.46 -16.05 12.55
CA ASN A 237 -4.86 -16.30 11.18
C ASN A 237 -5.17 -14.94 10.53
N LEU A 238 -4.37 -14.57 9.54
CA LEU A 238 -4.50 -13.31 8.82
C LEU A 238 -5.14 -13.57 7.46
N VAL A 239 -6.29 -12.99 7.21
CA VAL A 239 -7.01 -13.13 5.93
C VAL A 239 -6.73 -11.90 5.08
N CYS A 240 -5.88 -12.08 4.06
CA CYS A 240 -5.40 -11.03 3.18
C CYS A 240 -6.43 -10.67 2.13
N LEU A 241 -7.00 -9.48 2.21
CA LEU A 241 -8.05 -9.02 1.31
C LEU A 241 -7.52 -8.48 -0.02
N GLU A 242 -6.24 -8.10 -0.10
CA GLU A 242 -5.63 -7.49 -1.29
C GLU A 242 -5.70 -8.35 -2.55
N ASN A 243 -5.86 -9.67 -2.42
CA ASN A 243 -5.92 -10.58 -3.57
C ASN A 243 -7.34 -10.90 -4.04
N VAL A 244 -8.37 -10.41 -3.33
CA VAL A 244 -9.77 -10.58 -3.70
C VAL A 244 -10.11 -9.63 -4.85
N ASN A 245 -10.35 -10.17 -6.04
CA ASN A 245 -10.54 -9.39 -7.27
C ASN A 245 -11.70 -8.39 -7.18
N GLU A 246 -12.80 -8.77 -6.53
CA GLU A 246 -13.98 -7.91 -6.39
C GLU A 246 -13.69 -6.67 -5.56
N LEU A 247 -12.77 -6.76 -4.58
CA LEU A 247 -12.42 -5.66 -3.70
C LEU A 247 -11.48 -4.61 -4.33
N LYS A 248 -10.96 -4.87 -5.52
CA LYS A 248 -10.11 -3.94 -6.28
C LYS A 248 -10.86 -3.23 -7.41
N LYS A 249 -12.11 -3.60 -7.66
CA LYS A 249 -12.87 -3.05 -8.79
C LYS A 249 -13.17 -1.58 -8.61
N VAL A 250 -13.00 -0.83 -9.68
CA VAL A 250 -13.39 0.58 -9.81
C VAL A 250 -14.44 0.68 -10.91
N SER A 251 -15.53 1.38 -10.62
CA SER A 251 -16.56 1.72 -11.61
C SER A 251 -16.95 3.18 -11.43
N ILE A 252 -17.02 3.91 -12.54
CA ILE A 252 -17.29 5.35 -12.54
C ILE A 252 -18.42 5.60 -13.52
N ASP A 253 -19.48 6.22 -13.07
CA ASP A 253 -20.54 6.72 -13.93
C ASP A 253 -20.74 8.25 -13.78
N LYS A 254 -21.80 8.81 -14.38
CA LYS A 254 -22.04 10.25 -14.38
C LYS A 254 -22.27 10.83 -12.98
N ASN A 255 -22.80 10.05 -12.05
CA ASN A 255 -23.30 10.53 -10.76
C ASN A 255 -22.60 9.91 -9.55
N LYS A 256 -21.79 8.90 -9.75
CA LYS A 256 -21.14 8.19 -8.65
C LYS A 256 -19.84 7.51 -9.05
N ILE A 257 -18.98 7.32 -8.05
CA ILE A 257 -17.80 6.48 -8.11
C ILE A 257 -18.05 5.28 -7.19
N ILE A 258 -17.78 4.09 -7.66
CA ILE A 258 -17.85 2.85 -6.88
C ILE A 258 -16.46 2.30 -6.76
N LEU A 259 -15.94 2.22 -5.53
CA LEU A 259 -14.60 1.73 -5.21
C LEU A 259 -14.70 0.44 -4.40
N GLY A 260 -14.02 -0.60 -4.84
CA GLY A 260 -13.75 -1.76 -4.00
C GLY A 260 -12.93 -1.35 -2.78
N SER A 261 -13.11 -2.05 -1.66
CA SER A 261 -12.49 -1.65 -0.38
C SER A 261 -10.96 -1.74 -0.38
N CYS A 262 -10.36 -2.54 -1.26
CA CYS A 262 -8.91 -2.66 -1.41
C CYS A 262 -8.31 -1.73 -2.48
N VAL A 263 -9.07 -0.78 -3.03
CA VAL A 263 -8.52 0.32 -3.83
C VAL A 263 -7.60 1.15 -2.93
N SER A 264 -6.36 1.40 -3.39
CA SER A 264 -5.40 2.17 -2.60
C SER A 264 -5.78 3.65 -2.54
N LEU A 265 -5.32 4.36 -1.51
CA LEU A 265 -5.57 5.80 -1.40
C LEU A 265 -4.89 6.58 -2.52
N GLU A 266 -3.76 6.08 -3.06
CA GLU A 266 -3.09 6.69 -4.21
C GLU A 266 -3.92 6.52 -5.50
N GLU A 267 -4.54 5.36 -5.70
CA GLU A 267 -5.46 5.14 -6.81
C GLU A 267 -6.73 6.00 -6.66
N PHE A 268 -7.27 6.11 -5.45
CA PHE A 268 -8.38 7.02 -5.17
C PHE A 268 -8.01 8.48 -5.45
N LEU A 269 -6.81 8.94 -5.09
CA LEU A 269 -6.31 10.28 -5.43
C LEU A 269 -6.30 10.51 -6.95
N LYS A 270 -5.81 9.54 -7.75
CA LYS A 270 -5.80 9.62 -9.22
C LYS A 270 -7.20 9.71 -9.81
N ILE A 271 -8.16 8.97 -9.26
CA ILE A 271 -9.57 9.04 -9.67
C ILE A 271 -10.17 10.40 -9.28
N ALA A 272 -9.88 10.87 -8.07
CA ALA A 272 -10.40 12.15 -7.56
C ALA A 272 -9.92 13.35 -8.39
N LYS A 273 -8.67 13.35 -8.88
CA LYS A 273 -8.14 14.39 -9.79
C LYS A 273 -9.06 14.66 -10.98
N ASN A 274 -9.71 13.62 -11.51
CA ASN A 274 -10.55 13.71 -12.68
C ASN A 274 -12.04 13.89 -12.37
N LYS A 275 -12.51 13.52 -11.20
CA LYS A 275 -13.94 13.42 -10.87
C LYS A 275 -14.40 14.34 -9.74
N ILE A 276 -13.55 14.59 -8.77
CA ILE A 276 -13.84 15.42 -7.59
C ILE A 276 -12.59 16.22 -7.22
N PRO A 277 -12.11 17.12 -8.09
CA PRO A 277 -10.84 17.82 -7.87
C PRO A 277 -10.80 18.62 -6.56
N GLN A 278 -11.96 18.96 -6.00
CA GLN A 278 -12.07 19.72 -4.77
C GLN A 278 -11.48 19.00 -3.54
N ILE A 279 -11.38 17.66 -3.54
CA ILE A 279 -10.87 16.90 -2.39
C ILE A 279 -9.38 16.52 -2.53
N ILE A 280 -8.73 16.90 -3.63
CA ILE A 280 -7.34 16.52 -3.92
C ILE A 280 -6.42 16.96 -2.80
N GLU A 281 -6.54 18.21 -2.35
CA GLU A 281 -5.69 18.81 -1.32
C GLU A 281 -5.70 17.98 -0.02
N ILE A 282 -6.87 17.52 0.41
CA ILE A 282 -6.98 16.68 1.61
C ILE A 282 -6.30 15.33 1.38
N ILE A 283 -6.64 14.64 0.27
CA ILE A 283 -6.13 13.29 0.02
C ILE A 283 -4.62 13.30 -0.21
N LYS A 284 -4.10 14.29 -0.95
CA LYS A 284 -2.66 14.45 -1.21
C LYS A 284 -1.86 14.61 0.07
N ARG A 285 -2.41 15.32 1.05
CA ARG A 285 -1.81 15.57 2.37
C ARG A 285 -2.20 14.52 3.42
N PHE A 286 -2.95 13.48 3.05
CA PHE A 286 -3.29 12.36 3.92
C PHE A 286 -2.31 11.22 3.73
N GLY A 287 -1.35 11.09 4.64
CA GLY A 287 -0.21 10.22 4.51
C GLY A 287 0.74 10.65 3.37
N SER A 288 1.80 9.90 3.19
CA SER A 288 2.73 10.07 2.08
C SER A 288 2.38 9.14 0.91
N PRO A 289 2.97 9.30 -0.29
CA PRO A 289 2.85 8.33 -1.37
C PRO A 289 3.25 6.91 -0.96
N LEU A 290 4.26 6.78 -0.08
CA LEU A 290 4.70 5.49 0.47
C LEU A 290 3.59 4.80 1.27
N ILE A 291 2.79 5.57 2.00
CA ILE A 291 1.61 5.09 2.74
C ILE A 291 0.43 4.91 1.80
N ARG A 292 0.11 5.92 0.95
CA ARG A 292 -1.08 5.88 0.09
C ARG A 292 -1.06 4.75 -0.94
N ASN A 293 0.12 4.32 -1.40
CA ASN A 293 0.27 3.17 -2.30
C ASN A 293 -0.16 1.85 -1.66
N GLN A 294 -0.08 1.74 -0.34
CA GLN A 294 -0.37 0.54 0.43
C GLN A 294 -1.70 0.63 1.17
N ALA A 295 -1.98 1.75 1.83
CA ALA A 295 -3.22 2.00 2.55
C ALA A 295 -4.43 1.94 1.61
N THR A 296 -5.51 1.27 2.05
CA THR A 296 -6.74 1.10 1.27
C THR A 296 -7.87 1.95 1.83
N ILE A 297 -8.80 2.35 0.94
CA ILE A 297 -9.96 3.15 1.35
C ILE A 297 -10.82 2.39 2.38
N GLY A 298 -11.04 1.08 2.19
CA GLY A 298 -11.79 0.26 3.12
C GLY A 298 -11.09 0.10 4.46
N GLY A 299 -9.77 -0.13 4.45
CA GLY A 299 -8.96 -0.22 5.66
C GLY A 299 -9.04 1.07 6.48
N ASN A 300 -8.87 2.23 5.83
CA ASN A 300 -8.97 3.53 6.49
C ASN A 300 -10.33 3.75 7.17
N ILE A 301 -11.43 3.43 6.50
CA ILE A 301 -12.78 3.57 7.07
C ILE A 301 -13.02 2.57 8.20
N CYS A 302 -12.53 1.32 8.07
CA CYS A 302 -12.67 0.29 9.11
C CYS A 302 -11.91 0.64 10.40
N THR A 303 -10.76 1.30 10.30
CA THR A 303 -10.01 1.80 11.47
C THR A 303 -10.82 2.77 12.31
N SER A 304 -11.77 3.51 11.69
CA SER A 304 -12.64 4.47 12.38
C SER A 304 -11.86 5.48 13.24
N SER A 305 -10.70 5.91 12.71
CA SER A 305 -9.83 6.88 13.38
C SER A 305 -10.48 8.27 13.40
N PRO A 306 -10.48 8.99 14.53
CA PRO A 306 -11.01 10.35 14.62
C PRO A 306 -10.17 11.38 13.84
N ILE A 307 -8.93 11.01 13.48
CA ILE A 307 -8.01 11.85 12.69
C ILE A 307 -7.96 11.45 11.21
N GLY A 308 -8.85 10.53 10.77
CA GLY A 308 -8.92 10.08 9.38
C GLY A 308 -9.60 11.10 8.48
N ASP A 309 -8.87 11.67 7.52
CA ASP A 309 -9.37 12.75 6.63
C ASP A 309 -10.35 12.25 5.55
N ILE A 310 -10.44 10.94 5.30
CA ILE A 310 -11.33 10.38 4.28
C ILE A 310 -12.78 10.34 4.76
N ALA A 311 -13.02 10.08 6.04
CA ALA A 311 -14.38 9.98 6.59
C ALA A 311 -15.21 11.28 6.41
N PRO A 312 -14.71 12.49 6.68
CA PRO A 312 -15.43 13.74 6.42
C PRO A 312 -15.85 13.91 4.97
N ILE A 313 -14.99 13.51 4.03
CA ILE A 313 -15.30 13.57 2.58
C ILE A 313 -16.47 12.64 2.26
N LEU A 314 -16.41 11.40 2.71
CA LEU A 314 -17.45 10.41 2.43
C LEU A 314 -18.78 10.76 3.09
N LEU A 315 -18.76 11.31 4.31
CA LEU A 315 -19.94 11.81 5.01
C LEU A 315 -20.60 12.95 4.25
N THR A 316 -19.83 13.95 3.82
CA THR A 316 -20.30 15.11 3.05
C THR A 316 -20.93 14.69 1.73
N LEU A 317 -20.39 13.66 1.08
CA LEU A 317 -20.90 13.14 -0.19
C LEU A 317 -22.00 12.07 -0.01
N SER A 318 -22.55 11.91 1.22
CA SER A 318 -23.61 10.94 1.56
C SER A 318 -23.31 9.56 0.99
N SER A 319 -22.07 9.10 1.16
CA SER A 319 -21.60 7.84 0.60
C SER A 319 -22.29 6.64 1.24
N GLU A 320 -22.32 5.52 0.53
CA GLU A 320 -22.91 4.27 0.98
C GLU A 320 -21.86 3.17 1.02
N ILE A 321 -21.91 2.35 2.06
CA ILE A 321 -21.05 1.17 2.22
C ILE A 321 -21.85 -0.08 1.90
N ILE A 322 -21.32 -0.91 1.01
CA ILE A 322 -21.82 -2.26 0.79
C ILE A 322 -20.86 -3.22 1.49
N THR A 323 -21.38 -4.04 2.37
CA THR A 323 -20.60 -5.03 3.11
C THR A 323 -20.78 -6.43 2.52
N PHE A 324 -19.86 -7.32 2.88
CA PHE A 324 -19.93 -8.74 2.57
C PHE A 324 -19.59 -9.56 3.82
N SER A 325 -20.39 -10.61 4.10
CA SER A 325 -20.13 -11.55 5.18
C SER A 325 -20.56 -12.98 4.78
N THR A 326 -20.33 -13.93 5.65
CA THR A 326 -20.83 -15.32 5.47
C THR A 326 -22.36 -15.37 5.37
N LYS A 327 -23.08 -14.42 5.98
CA LYS A 327 -24.54 -14.31 6.03
C LYS A 327 -25.15 -13.50 4.88
N GLY A 328 -24.33 -12.80 4.09
CA GLY A 328 -24.80 -11.98 2.99
C GLY A 328 -24.24 -10.56 2.98
N GLN A 329 -24.91 -9.68 2.25
CA GLN A 329 -24.54 -8.27 2.08
C GLN A 329 -25.49 -7.37 2.86
N ARG A 330 -24.97 -6.23 3.33
CA ARG A 330 -25.76 -5.09 3.88
C ARG A 330 -25.39 -3.82 3.15
N LYS A 331 -26.37 -2.94 2.99
CA LYS A 331 -26.15 -1.56 2.52
C LYS A 331 -26.28 -0.62 3.73
N ILE A 332 -25.23 0.13 3.99
CA ILE A 332 -25.10 0.98 5.18
C ILE A 332 -24.79 2.40 4.75
N PRO A 333 -25.62 3.40 5.04
CA PRO A 333 -25.26 4.81 4.89
C PRO A 333 -24.04 5.12 5.76
N ILE A 334 -23.10 5.91 5.24
CA ILE A 334 -21.81 6.18 5.92
C ILE A 334 -22.00 6.81 7.31
N GLU A 335 -23.01 7.65 7.51
CA GLU A 335 -23.33 8.31 8.77
C GLU A 335 -23.73 7.32 9.87
N LYS A 336 -24.15 6.11 9.53
CA LYS A 336 -24.50 5.03 10.46
C LYS A 336 -23.36 4.04 10.70
N PHE A 337 -22.24 4.20 10.00
CA PHE A 337 -21.15 3.23 10.04
C PHE A 337 -20.32 3.33 11.34
N PHE A 338 -20.00 4.55 11.78
CA PHE A 338 -19.16 4.81 12.94
C PHE A 338 -19.97 4.77 14.25
N LYS A 339 -19.49 4.02 15.25
CA LYS A 339 -20.15 3.93 16.57
C LYS A 339 -19.50 4.82 17.61
N SER A 340 -18.18 4.74 17.74
CA SER A 340 -17.38 5.48 18.70
C SER A 340 -15.92 5.47 18.30
N TYR A 341 -15.02 5.98 19.13
CA TYR A 341 -13.59 5.98 18.92
C TYR A 341 -13.10 4.59 18.51
N ARG A 342 -12.53 4.46 17.29
CA ARG A 342 -12.01 3.23 16.69
C ARG A 342 -13.00 2.04 16.68
N LYS A 343 -14.30 2.31 16.64
CA LYS A 343 -15.36 1.29 16.58
C LYS A 343 -16.36 1.59 15.47
N ASN A 344 -16.66 0.56 14.68
CA ASN A 344 -17.65 0.58 13.61
C ASN A 344 -18.75 -0.49 13.87
N ILE A 345 -19.72 -0.62 12.95
CA ILE A 345 -20.86 -1.53 13.08
C ILE A 345 -20.68 -2.87 12.39
N LEU A 346 -19.49 -3.17 11.83
CA LEU A 346 -19.24 -4.45 11.20
C LEU A 346 -19.26 -5.61 12.21
N TYR A 347 -19.76 -6.74 11.75
CA TYR A 347 -19.65 -8.01 12.48
C TYR A 347 -18.23 -8.58 12.31
N LYS A 348 -17.87 -9.58 13.15
CA LYS A 348 -16.53 -10.20 13.15
C LYS A 348 -16.13 -10.78 11.78
N ASP A 349 -17.09 -11.39 11.05
CA ASP A 349 -16.90 -12.01 9.74
C ASP A 349 -17.27 -11.09 8.57
N GLU A 350 -17.45 -9.80 8.83
CA GLU A 350 -17.94 -8.84 7.84
C GLU A 350 -16.85 -7.86 7.41
N ILE A 351 -16.76 -7.64 6.11
CA ILE A 351 -15.84 -6.68 5.48
C ILE A 351 -16.63 -5.61 4.70
N ILE A 352 -16.02 -4.48 4.46
CA ILE A 352 -16.47 -3.58 3.39
C ILE A 352 -16.14 -4.25 2.05
N GLU A 353 -17.15 -4.48 1.21
CA GLU A 353 -16.95 -4.93 -0.16
C GLU A 353 -16.61 -3.75 -1.07
N LYS A 354 -17.45 -2.71 -1.01
CA LYS A 354 -17.30 -1.51 -1.84
C LYS A 354 -17.92 -0.29 -1.20
N ILE A 355 -17.47 0.87 -1.61
CA ILE A 355 -17.94 2.19 -1.21
C ILE A 355 -18.51 2.89 -2.43
N ILE A 356 -19.73 3.41 -2.32
CA ILE A 356 -20.42 4.18 -3.35
C ILE A 356 -20.35 5.64 -2.96
N ILE A 357 -19.65 6.46 -3.73
CA ILE A 357 -19.45 7.89 -3.51
C ILE A 357 -20.32 8.66 -4.50
N HIS A 358 -21.25 9.46 -4.00
CA HIS A 358 -22.11 10.28 -4.84
C HIS A 358 -21.38 11.55 -5.26
N LEU A 359 -21.40 11.86 -6.57
CA LEU A 359 -20.79 13.06 -7.10
C LEU A 359 -21.70 14.28 -6.83
N PRO A 360 -21.13 15.48 -6.59
CA PRO A 360 -21.91 16.71 -6.46
C PRO A 360 -22.77 16.96 -7.71
N LYS A 361 -24.02 17.38 -7.52
CA LYS A 361 -24.92 17.79 -8.60
C LYS A 361 -24.48 19.15 -9.18
N LYS A 362 -24.98 19.52 -10.37
CA LYS A 362 -24.62 20.79 -11.04
C LYS A 362 -24.88 22.04 -10.18
N ASN A 363 -25.93 22.02 -9.37
CA ASN A 363 -26.30 23.11 -8.45
C ASN A 363 -25.67 23.00 -7.07
N GLN A 364 -24.76 22.05 -6.86
CA GLN A 364 -24.02 21.86 -5.62
C GLN A 364 -22.55 22.24 -5.81
N LYS A 365 -21.98 22.87 -4.79
CA LYS A 365 -20.55 23.18 -4.73
C LYS A 365 -19.94 22.44 -3.54
N LEU A 366 -18.84 21.74 -3.80
CA LEU A 366 -18.05 21.04 -2.81
C LEU A 366 -16.80 21.86 -2.49
N LEU A 367 -16.52 22.04 -1.23
CA LEU A 367 -15.33 22.71 -0.72
C LEU A 367 -14.66 21.80 0.31
N SER A 368 -13.34 21.77 0.34
CA SER A 368 -12.62 21.01 1.33
C SER A 368 -11.30 21.68 1.74
N TRP A 369 -10.92 21.52 3.01
CA TRP A 369 -9.69 22.08 3.56
C TRP A 369 -9.10 21.15 4.63
N LYS A 370 -7.77 21.10 4.65
CA LYS A 370 -7.00 20.49 5.74
C LYS A 370 -6.13 21.55 6.40
N PHE A 371 -6.32 21.72 7.69
CA PHE A 371 -5.48 22.57 8.53
C PHE A 371 -4.62 21.69 9.43
N SER A 372 -3.31 21.88 9.40
CA SER A 372 -2.31 21.14 10.18
C SER A 372 -1.12 22.03 10.49
N LYS A 373 -0.33 21.66 11.48
CA LYS A 373 0.86 22.44 11.87
C LYS A 373 1.98 22.38 10.83
N ARG A 374 2.13 21.22 10.17
CA ARG A 374 3.05 21.00 9.04
C ARG A 374 2.22 20.75 7.79
N TYR A 375 2.81 21.00 6.62
CA TYR A 375 2.12 20.76 5.36
C TYR A 375 1.97 19.26 5.08
N ASP A 376 3.08 18.53 5.09
CA ASP A 376 3.12 17.09 4.82
C ASP A 376 3.20 16.27 6.12
N GLN A 377 2.74 15.04 6.07
CA GLN A 377 2.85 14.03 7.12
C GLN A 377 2.42 14.54 8.51
N ASP A 378 1.29 15.23 8.56
CA ASP A 378 0.79 15.76 9.83
C ASP A 378 -0.68 15.45 10.02
N ILE A 379 -1.05 15.24 11.29
CA ILE A 379 -2.42 15.05 11.72
C ILE A 379 -3.19 16.36 11.48
N SER A 380 -4.41 16.27 10.96
CA SER A 380 -5.28 17.42 10.83
C SER A 380 -5.65 17.99 12.21
N THR A 381 -5.32 19.27 12.42
CA THR A 381 -5.96 20.03 13.52
C THR A 381 -7.44 20.20 13.22
N LEU A 382 -7.76 20.41 11.93
CA LEU A 382 -9.12 20.50 11.42
C LEU A 382 -9.14 19.98 9.97
N SER A 383 -10.04 19.03 9.68
CA SER A 383 -10.36 18.57 8.34
C SER A 383 -11.81 18.90 8.04
N VAL A 384 -12.06 19.70 7.01
CA VAL A 384 -13.38 20.25 6.68
C VAL A 384 -13.77 19.87 5.27
N CYS A 385 -14.97 19.36 5.10
CA CYS A 385 -15.59 19.14 3.81
C CYS A 385 -17.04 19.64 3.86
N ILE A 386 -17.43 20.49 2.90
CA ILE A 386 -18.75 21.13 2.88
C ILE A 386 -19.35 20.98 1.49
N LEU A 387 -20.57 20.49 1.43
CA LEU A 387 -21.41 20.48 0.25
C LEU A 387 -22.57 21.43 0.43
N TYR A 388 -22.64 22.48 -0.37
CA TYR A 388 -23.74 23.44 -0.28
C TYR A 388 -24.50 23.59 -1.61
N LEU A 389 -25.79 23.88 -1.48
CA LEU A 389 -26.68 24.12 -2.60
C LEU A 389 -26.62 25.59 -2.99
N SER A 390 -26.36 25.90 -4.28
CA SER A 390 -26.45 27.26 -4.78
C SER A 390 -27.89 27.59 -5.11
N LEU A 391 -28.55 28.42 -4.29
CA LEU A 391 -29.93 28.85 -4.49
C LEU A 391 -30.08 29.86 -5.64
N ILE A 392 -29.01 30.46 -6.11
CA ILE A 392 -29.00 31.43 -7.22
C ILE A 392 -29.30 30.78 -8.57
N HIS A 393 -29.27 29.47 -8.66
CA HIS A 393 -29.43 28.69 -9.90
C HIS A 393 -30.66 27.75 -9.84
N ILE A 394 -31.66 28.07 -9.00
CA ILE A 394 -32.97 27.39 -8.99
C ILE A 394 -33.95 28.15 -9.84
#